data_3f797eda6029b9b4ff13290b348f6660
#
_entry.id   3f797eda6029b9b4ff13290b348f6660
#
_cell.length_a   1.000
_cell.length_b   1.000
_cell.length_c   1.000
_cell.angle_alpha   90.00
_cell.angle_beta   90.00
_cell.angle_gamma   90.00
#
_symmetry.space_group_name_H-M   'P 1'
#
loop_
_entity.id
_entity.type
_entity.pdbx_description
1 polymer ?
#
loop_
_entity_poly.entity_id
_entity_poly.type
_entity_poly.pdbx_seq_one_letter_code
_entity_poly.pdbx_strand_id
1 'polypeptide(L)'
;MWLVIVLFILILCAGVAENMHLRRLSDKVPLRILVNGTRGKSSVTRMLIAALNGCGIRTCGKTTGSEARFILPDLSEEPVPRKSGIRMVREHAMMFENAVLHDVQAIVCECMAIREESQKIVGSRLVRPSITIITNARVDHVDQIGSTVEETAAVLCKSIGPSFDVYTCDPVVEQWLTGNQVNVHKIGPLTETQKNVLNGFSFPVHEENLALVLAVCRDLGLDEQKVLESVVNAVPDRGMTSVMEIRGHVVVNGFAANDAESSGRLFDVLDMSDVTVVYANRADREFRLPYFRSLLQSLKVRDIVVTGDNVAKCRRYFSRIPGAEVRIADMKDMEDMDAFIDSCRKHIICLGNIKGAGEKMLEVLADAV
;
A
#
# COMPACT_ATOMS: atom_id res chain seq x y z
N MET A 1 -2.04 13.10 -46.54
CA MET A 1 -0.66 12.65 -46.22
C MET A 1 0.08 13.66 -45.33
N TRP A 2 0.25 14.91 -45.76
CA TRP A 2 0.97 15.94 -44.98
C TRP A 2 0.40 16.17 -43.57
N LEU A 3 -0.92 16.23 -43.40
CA LEU A 3 -1.56 16.42 -42.10
C LEU A 3 -1.20 15.32 -41.08
N VAL A 4 -1.14 14.05 -41.53
CA VAL A 4 -0.77 12.89 -40.70
C VAL A 4 0.70 12.99 -40.26
N ILE A 5 1.59 13.41 -41.16
CA ILE A 5 3.03 13.59 -40.86
C ILE A 5 3.21 14.72 -39.83
N VAL A 6 2.53 15.86 -40.05
CA VAL A 6 2.58 16.99 -39.10
C VAL A 6 2.05 16.58 -37.73
N LEU A 7 0.90 15.87 -37.66
CA LEU A 7 0.33 15.38 -36.40
C LEU A 7 1.30 14.41 -35.72
N PHE A 8 1.90 13.50 -36.46
CA PHE A 8 2.90 12.56 -35.93
C PHE A 8 4.11 13.28 -35.33
N ILE A 9 4.64 14.28 -36.05
CA ILE A 9 5.77 15.10 -35.56
C ILE A 9 5.38 15.85 -34.29
N LEU A 10 4.18 16.43 -34.24
CA LEU A 10 3.70 17.13 -33.05
C LEU A 10 3.59 16.21 -31.83
N ILE A 11 3.03 14.99 -31.99
CA ILE A 11 2.94 14.00 -30.92
C ILE A 11 4.34 13.57 -30.46
N LEU A 12 5.26 13.34 -31.41
CA LEU A 12 6.65 12.99 -31.10
C LEU A 12 7.35 14.10 -30.31
N CYS A 13 7.23 15.36 -30.78
CA CYS A 13 7.78 16.52 -30.07
C CYS A 13 7.20 16.69 -28.67
N ALA A 14 5.88 16.51 -28.51
CA ALA A 14 5.22 16.56 -27.21
C ALA A 14 5.76 15.47 -26.25
N GLY A 15 5.91 14.22 -26.73
CA GLY A 15 6.47 13.14 -25.92
C GLY A 15 7.94 13.36 -25.53
N VAL A 16 8.74 13.92 -26.43
CA VAL A 16 10.14 14.31 -26.14
C VAL A 16 10.16 15.43 -25.09
N ALA A 17 9.33 16.46 -25.24
CA ALA A 17 9.24 17.58 -24.31
C ALA A 17 8.81 17.11 -22.90
N GLU A 18 7.80 16.23 -22.82
CA GLU A 18 7.35 15.63 -21.55
C GLU A 18 8.48 14.82 -20.87
N ASN A 19 9.20 13.98 -21.63
CA ASN A 19 10.32 13.21 -21.09
C ASN A 19 11.47 14.12 -20.62
N MET A 20 11.78 15.19 -21.38
CA MET A 20 12.79 16.18 -20.97
C MET A 20 12.37 16.93 -19.70
N HIS A 21 11.09 17.31 -19.60
CA HIS A 21 10.55 17.97 -18.42
C HIS A 21 10.69 17.08 -17.18
N LEU A 22 10.25 15.82 -17.27
CA LEU A 22 10.35 14.86 -16.18
C LEU A 22 11.81 14.62 -15.75
N ARG A 23 12.73 14.50 -16.71
CA ARG A 23 14.17 14.39 -16.41
C ARG A 23 14.70 15.60 -15.65
N ARG A 24 14.38 16.81 -16.10
CA ARG A 24 14.79 18.04 -15.41
C ARG A 24 14.29 18.13 -13.99
N LEU A 25 13.06 17.68 -13.72
CA LEU A 25 12.50 17.61 -12.37
C LEU A 25 13.22 16.55 -11.52
N SER A 26 13.41 15.34 -12.07
CA SER A 26 14.05 14.25 -11.32
C SER A 26 15.53 14.54 -11.02
N ASP A 27 16.23 15.25 -11.89
CA ASP A 27 17.65 15.60 -11.70
C ASP A 27 17.85 16.66 -10.58
N LYS A 28 16.77 17.37 -10.18
CA LYS A 28 16.79 18.27 -9.02
C LYS A 28 16.72 17.54 -7.67
N VAL A 29 16.32 16.28 -7.65
CA VAL A 29 16.19 15.48 -6.43
C VAL A 29 17.30 14.43 -6.43
N PRO A 30 18.36 14.61 -5.63
CA PRO A 30 19.56 13.74 -5.69
C PRO A 30 19.27 12.31 -5.20
N LEU A 31 18.53 12.15 -4.11
CA LEU A 31 18.20 10.84 -3.55
C LEU A 31 16.82 10.39 -4.00
N ARG A 32 16.78 9.34 -4.80
CA ARG A 32 15.53 8.77 -5.32
C ARG A 32 15.46 7.30 -4.95
N ILE A 33 14.56 6.95 -4.04
CA ILE A 33 14.36 5.59 -3.55
C ILE A 33 13.08 5.02 -4.15
N LEU A 34 13.21 3.91 -4.86
CA LEU A 34 12.08 3.14 -5.39
C LEU A 34 11.83 1.92 -4.49
N VAL A 35 10.61 1.81 -3.97
CA VAL A 35 10.19 0.66 -3.17
C VAL A 35 9.27 -0.21 -4.01
N ASN A 36 9.70 -1.41 -4.30
CA ASN A 36 8.97 -2.42 -5.07
C ASN A 36 8.81 -3.72 -4.27
N GLY A 37 8.06 -4.67 -4.81
CA GLY A 37 7.78 -5.97 -4.19
C GLY A 37 6.29 -6.30 -4.19
N THR A 38 5.94 -7.47 -3.69
CA THR A 38 4.53 -7.89 -3.65
C THR A 38 3.81 -7.32 -2.44
N ARG A 39 4.38 -7.43 -1.26
CA ARG A 39 3.81 -6.95 0.02
C ARG A 39 4.79 -6.06 0.77
N GLY A 40 4.28 -5.18 1.63
CA GLY A 40 5.11 -4.33 2.50
C GLY A 40 5.60 -3.02 1.88
N LYS A 41 5.38 -2.78 0.58
CA LYS A 41 5.83 -1.56 -0.13
C LYS A 41 5.43 -0.27 0.57
N SER A 42 4.13 -0.09 0.85
CA SER A 42 3.61 1.13 1.48
C SER A 42 4.21 1.35 2.87
N SER A 43 4.34 0.28 3.68
CA SER A 43 4.94 0.35 5.01
C SER A 43 6.41 0.79 4.94
N VAL A 44 7.23 0.18 4.07
CA VAL A 44 8.63 0.56 3.88
C VAL A 44 8.75 1.99 3.37
N THR A 45 7.91 2.39 2.39
CA THR A 45 7.88 3.76 1.87
C THR A 45 7.61 4.78 2.97
N ARG A 46 6.59 4.55 3.80
CA ARG A 46 6.18 5.44 4.89
C ARG A 46 7.23 5.53 5.99
N MET A 47 7.78 4.39 6.41
CA MET A 47 8.85 4.35 7.40
C MET A 47 10.12 5.08 6.92
N LEU A 48 10.51 4.92 5.65
CA LEU A 48 11.66 5.63 5.09
C LEU A 48 11.43 7.14 5.06
N ILE A 49 10.23 7.61 4.67
CA ILE A 49 9.90 9.03 4.67
C ILE A 49 10.00 9.60 6.09
N ALA A 50 9.44 8.89 7.09
CA ALA A 50 9.51 9.31 8.49
C ALA A 50 10.96 9.34 8.99
N ALA A 51 11.74 8.28 8.73
CA ALA A 51 13.14 8.18 9.14
C ALA A 51 14.02 9.29 8.54
N LEU A 52 13.92 9.51 7.23
CA LEU A 52 14.71 10.51 6.53
C LEU A 52 14.39 11.92 7.01
N ASN A 53 13.10 12.28 7.13
CA ASN A 53 12.69 13.58 7.68
C ASN A 53 13.13 13.76 9.12
N GLY A 54 12.98 12.75 9.97
CA GLY A 54 13.44 12.81 11.37
C GLY A 54 14.96 12.95 11.53
N CYS A 55 15.72 12.47 10.53
CA CYS A 55 17.16 12.67 10.46
C CYS A 55 17.58 13.97 9.73
N GLY A 56 16.64 14.84 9.36
CA GLY A 56 16.91 16.13 8.75
C GLY A 56 17.09 16.10 7.24
N ILE A 57 16.86 14.98 6.57
CA ILE A 57 16.80 14.88 5.11
C ILE A 57 15.37 15.16 4.66
N ARG A 58 15.12 16.38 4.21
CA ARG A 58 13.79 16.80 3.74
C ARG A 58 13.30 15.89 2.61
N THR A 59 12.27 15.11 2.89
CA THR A 59 11.82 14.01 2.04
C THR A 59 10.32 14.08 1.81
N CYS A 60 9.89 13.89 0.58
CA CYS A 60 8.49 13.58 0.26
C CYS A 60 8.38 12.21 -0.40
N GLY A 61 7.17 11.74 -0.62
CA GLY A 61 7.00 10.47 -1.32
C GLY A 61 5.61 10.22 -1.84
N LYS A 62 5.46 9.04 -2.44
CA LYS A 62 4.20 8.59 -3.02
C LYS A 62 3.95 7.14 -2.68
N THR A 63 2.77 6.86 -2.13
CA THR A 63 2.26 5.50 -1.94
C THR A 63 1.17 5.17 -2.94
N THR A 64 0.89 3.89 -3.13
CA THR A 64 -0.11 3.38 -4.09
C THR A 64 -1.05 2.36 -3.48
N GLY A 65 -0.93 2.08 -2.19
CA GLY A 65 -1.65 1.06 -1.44
C GLY A 65 -3.16 1.03 -1.65
N SER A 66 -3.93 1.19 -0.59
CA SER A 66 -5.40 1.25 -0.68
C SER A 66 -5.88 2.48 -1.44
N GLU A 67 -5.24 3.61 -1.21
CA GLU A 67 -5.42 4.87 -1.92
C GLU A 67 -4.05 5.48 -2.24
N ALA A 68 -3.89 6.03 -3.46
CA ALA A 68 -2.65 6.70 -3.80
C ALA A 68 -2.56 8.05 -3.10
N ARG A 69 -1.48 8.25 -2.36
CA ARG A 69 -1.21 9.46 -1.58
C ARG A 69 0.17 10.03 -1.90
N PHE A 70 0.25 11.35 -1.93
CA PHE A 70 1.50 12.07 -1.74
C PHE A 70 1.70 12.28 -0.24
N ILE A 71 2.91 12.02 0.25
CA ILE A 71 3.31 12.26 1.63
C ILE A 71 4.30 13.41 1.60
N LEU A 72 3.98 14.48 2.32
CA LEU A 72 4.76 15.71 2.39
C LEU A 72 5.87 15.61 3.46
N PRO A 73 6.83 16.54 3.49
CA PRO A 73 7.93 16.49 4.46
C PRO A 73 7.51 16.56 5.93
N ASP A 74 6.34 17.12 6.23
CA ASP A 74 5.74 17.16 7.56
C ASP A 74 4.91 15.91 7.90
N LEU A 75 4.95 14.88 7.04
CA LEU A 75 4.20 13.65 7.08
C LEU A 75 2.69 13.79 6.83
N SER A 76 2.20 14.98 6.50
CA SER A 76 0.83 15.16 6.02
C SER A 76 0.62 14.50 4.66
N GLU A 77 -0.63 14.17 4.35
CA GLU A 77 -0.96 13.40 3.15
C GLU A 77 -1.97 14.12 2.26
N GLU A 78 -1.69 14.13 0.97
CA GLU A 78 -2.58 14.63 -0.06
C GLU A 78 -3.02 13.51 -1.01
N PRO A 79 -4.31 13.47 -1.43
CA PRO A 79 -4.75 12.49 -2.40
C PRO A 79 -4.10 12.75 -3.77
N VAL A 80 -3.65 11.68 -4.43
CA VAL A 80 -3.16 11.78 -5.81
C VAL A 80 -4.36 11.99 -6.75
N PRO A 81 -4.46 13.13 -7.47
CA PRO A 81 -5.59 13.41 -8.36
C PRO A 81 -5.61 12.43 -9.54
N ARG A 82 -6.55 11.51 -9.56
CA ARG A 82 -6.70 10.50 -10.62
C ARG A 82 -7.84 10.86 -11.56
N LYS A 83 -7.57 11.76 -12.52
CA LYS A 83 -8.45 11.96 -13.67
C LYS A 83 -8.17 10.88 -14.73
N SER A 84 -9.14 10.60 -15.62
CA SER A 84 -8.96 9.63 -16.70
C SER A 84 -7.74 9.94 -17.57
N GLY A 85 -6.91 8.94 -17.90
CA GLY A 85 -5.71 9.09 -18.74
C GLY A 85 -4.54 8.20 -18.32
N ILE A 86 -3.34 8.47 -18.83
CA ILE A 86 -2.11 7.73 -18.53
C ILE A 86 -1.66 8.07 -17.10
N ARG A 87 -2.12 7.28 -16.15
CA ARG A 87 -1.94 7.53 -14.72
C ARG A 87 -0.48 7.50 -14.30
N MET A 88 0.27 6.49 -14.74
CA MET A 88 1.62 6.23 -14.26
C MET A 88 2.58 7.40 -14.53
N VAL A 89 2.69 7.88 -15.78
CA VAL A 89 3.60 8.97 -16.15
C VAL A 89 3.21 10.25 -15.41
N ARG A 90 1.92 10.60 -15.43
CA ARG A 90 1.43 11.83 -14.81
C ARG A 90 1.61 11.83 -13.29
N GLU A 91 1.34 10.71 -12.61
CA GLU A 91 1.52 10.62 -11.16
C GLU A 91 2.99 10.79 -10.76
N HIS A 92 3.95 10.29 -11.57
CA HIS A 92 5.37 10.50 -11.30
C HIS A 92 5.80 11.95 -11.59
N ALA A 93 5.26 12.58 -12.64
CA ALA A 93 5.52 14.00 -12.90
C ALA A 93 5.04 14.87 -11.73
N MET A 94 3.80 14.68 -11.27
CA MET A 94 3.24 15.39 -10.12
C MET A 94 4.05 15.15 -8.83
N MET A 95 4.56 13.92 -8.62
CA MET A 95 5.42 13.61 -7.49
C MET A 95 6.70 14.47 -7.52
N PHE A 96 7.35 14.57 -8.68
CA PHE A 96 8.55 15.40 -8.81
C PHE A 96 8.25 16.91 -8.78
N GLU A 97 7.10 17.34 -9.30
CA GLU A 97 6.63 18.73 -9.16
C GLU A 97 6.45 19.09 -7.68
N ASN A 98 5.78 18.24 -6.90
CA ASN A 98 5.67 18.40 -5.44
C ASN A 98 7.04 18.40 -4.75
N ALA A 99 7.94 17.48 -5.16
CA ALA A 99 9.29 17.44 -4.62
C ALA A 99 10.06 18.75 -4.81
N VAL A 100 9.96 19.34 -6.01
CA VAL A 100 10.60 20.63 -6.31
C VAL A 100 9.90 21.79 -5.59
N LEU A 101 8.57 21.76 -5.49
CA LEU A 101 7.79 22.78 -4.77
C LEU A 101 8.18 22.85 -3.30
N HIS A 102 8.40 21.72 -2.67
CA HIS A 102 8.77 21.61 -1.26
C HIS A 102 10.28 21.61 -1.02
N ASP A 103 11.11 21.83 -2.04
CA ASP A 103 12.58 21.87 -1.96
C ASP A 103 13.14 20.65 -1.21
N VAL A 104 12.75 19.44 -1.63
CA VAL A 104 13.18 18.21 -0.96
C VAL A 104 14.50 17.67 -1.50
N GLN A 105 15.26 17.04 -0.62
CA GLN A 105 16.55 16.38 -0.94
C GLN A 105 16.34 14.92 -1.38
N ALA A 106 15.22 14.32 -0.95
CA ALA A 106 14.91 12.93 -1.25
C ALA A 106 13.45 12.71 -1.65
N ILE A 107 13.22 11.69 -2.47
CA ILE A 107 11.90 11.10 -2.68
C ILE A 107 11.93 9.61 -2.39
N VAL A 108 10.82 9.11 -1.83
CA VAL A 108 10.56 7.68 -1.70
C VAL A 108 9.29 7.34 -2.46
N CYS A 109 9.40 6.52 -3.49
CA CYS A 109 8.30 6.19 -4.39
C CYS A 109 7.94 4.71 -4.32
N GLU A 110 6.69 4.40 -3.98
CA GLU A 110 6.15 3.05 -4.11
C GLU A 110 5.89 2.73 -5.58
N CYS A 111 6.41 1.61 -6.08
CA CYS A 111 6.18 1.13 -7.44
C CYS A 111 4.73 0.68 -7.62
N MET A 112 4.05 1.26 -8.62
CA MET A 112 2.69 0.89 -9.01
C MET A 112 2.62 -0.01 -10.25
N ALA A 113 3.75 -0.30 -10.86
CA ALA A 113 3.82 -1.10 -12.07
C ALA A 113 3.58 -2.59 -11.74
N ILE A 114 2.91 -3.29 -12.65
CA ILE A 114 2.67 -4.73 -12.55
C ILE A 114 3.43 -5.45 -13.68
N ARG A 115 3.21 -5.05 -14.92
CA ARG A 115 3.81 -5.70 -16.10
C ARG A 115 5.29 -5.38 -16.25
N GLU A 116 6.05 -6.30 -16.85
CA GLU A 116 7.50 -6.16 -17.05
C GLU A 116 7.89 -4.86 -17.74
N GLU A 117 7.19 -4.48 -18.84
CA GLU A 117 7.49 -3.24 -19.58
C GLU A 117 7.26 -1.99 -18.71
N SER A 118 6.20 -2.02 -17.88
CA SER A 118 5.90 -0.94 -16.94
C SER A 118 6.95 -0.84 -15.84
N GLN A 119 7.42 -1.97 -15.32
CA GLN A 119 8.51 -2.03 -14.35
C GLN A 119 9.79 -1.38 -14.92
N LYS A 120 10.19 -1.78 -16.13
CA LYS A 120 11.34 -1.17 -16.85
C LYS A 120 11.19 0.33 -17.02
N ILE A 121 10.01 0.80 -17.42
CA ILE A 121 9.75 2.24 -17.61
C ILE A 121 9.87 3.00 -16.29
N VAL A 122 9.31 2.48 -15.20
CA VAL A 122 9.40 3.11 -13.87
C VAL A 122 10.86 3.24 -13.45
N GLY A 123 11.65 2.16 -13.48
CA GLY A 123 13.05 2.18 -13.09
C GLY A 123 13.94 3.02 -13.98
N SER A 124 13.86 2.85 -15.33
CA SER A 124 14.81 3.46 -16.25
C SER A 124 14.47 4.88 -16.70
N ARG A 125 13.18 5.28 -16.66
CA ARG A 125 12.72 6.55 -17.23
C ARG A 125 11.99 7.45 -16.26
N LEU A 126 11.08 6.92 -15.44
CA LEU A 126 10.22 7.75 -14.61
C LEU A 126 10.89 8.14 -13.30
N VAL A 127 11.35 7.17 -12.52
CA VAL A 127 11.96 7.42 -11.20
C VAL A 127 13.49 7.56 -11.32
N ARG A 128 14.14 6.68 -12.08
CA ARG A 128 15.61 6.59 -12.19
C ARG A 128 16.24 6.53 -10.81
N PRO A 129 15.88 5.53 -9.98
CA PRO A 129 16.25 5.50 -8.58
C PRO A 129 17.77 5.45 -8.39
N SER A 130 18.25 6.09 -7.34
CA SER A 130 19.61 5.89 -6.80
C SER A 130 19.66 4.64 -5.91
N ILE A 131 18.53 4.30 -5.28
CA ILE A 131 18.37 3.11 -4.44
C ILE A 131 17.08 2.41 -4.85
N THR A 132 17.12 1.09 -5.02
CA THR A 132 15.93 0.26 -5.23
C THR A 132 15.79 -0.73 -4.06
N ILE A 133 14.59 -0.80 -3.49
CA ILE A 133 14.23 -1.78 -2.47
C ILE A 133 13.22 -2.75 -3.07
N ILE A 134 13.49 -4.05 -2.95
CA ILE A 134 12.52 -5.10 -3.28
C ILE A 134 12.17 -5.83 -2.00
N THR A 135 10.96 -5.58 -1.48
CA THR A 135 10.56 -6.10 -0.17
C THR A 135 10.44 -7.62 -0.14
N ASN A 136 9.73 -8.18 -1.09
CA ASN A 136 9.59 -9.62 -1.30
C ASN A 136 8.99 -9.93 -2.66
N ALA A 137 9.13 -11.19 -3.10
CA ALA A 137 8.48 -11.75 -4.26
C ALA A 137 7.52 -12.87 -3.81
N ARG A 138 6.22 -12.60 -3.84
CA ARG A 138 5.17 -13.59 -3.60
C ARG A 138 4.29 -13.67 -4.83
N VAL A 139 3.72 -14.83 -5.10
CA VAL A 139 2.80 -15.02 -6.24
C VAL A 139 1.60 -14.09 -6.08
N ASP A 140 1.46 -13.16 -7.02
CA ASP A 140 0.36 -12.19 -7.12
C ASP A 140 0.18 -11.81 -8.60
N HIS A 141 -1.01 -11.35 -9.00
CA HIS A 141 -1.31 -10.97 -10.39
C HIS A 141 -0.87 -12.01 -11.42
N VAL A 142 -1.23 -13.28 -11.18
CA VAL A 142 -0.78 -14.45 -11.96
C VAL A 142 -0.99 -14.31 -13.47
N ASP A 143 -2.03 -13.60 -13.89
CA ASP A 143 -2.36 -13.28 -15.28
C ASP A 143 -1.39 -12.30 -15.94
N GLN A 144 -0.56 -11.58 -15.18
CA GLN A 144 0.32 -10.51 -15.69
C GLN A 144 1.80 -10.69 -15.36
N ILE A 145 2.11 -11.38 -14.25
CA ILE A 145 3.47 -11.52 -13.75
C ILE A 145 3.99 -12.95 -13.93
N GLY A 146 3.14 -13.95 -13.72
CA GLY A 146 3.50 -15.34 -13.72
C GLY A 146 2.95 -16.09 -12.50
N SER A 147 3.16 -17.41 -12.46
CA SER A 147 2.55 -18.32 -11.49
C SER A 147 3.55 -18.82 -10.43
N THR A 148 4.82 -18.42 -10.52
CA THR A 148 5.87 -18.81 -9.59
C THR A 148 6.51 -17.61 -8.90
N VAL A 149 7.18 -17.85 -7.79
CA VAL A 149 7.91 -16.80 -7.03
C VAL A 149 9.10 -16.30 -7.86
N GLU A 150 9.76 -17.19 -8.59
CA GLU A 150 10.89 -16.89 -9.46
C GLU A 150 10.50 -15.97 -10.63
N GLU A 151 9.36 -16.24 -11.28
CA GLU A 151 8.80 -15.38 -12.33
C GLU A 151 8.46 -14.00 -11.75
N THR A 152 7.84 -13.98 -10.57
CA THR A 152 7.53 -12.73 -9.86
C THR A 152 8.80 -11.94 -9.56
N ALA A 153 9.84 -12.57 -9.00
CA ALA A 153 11.12 -11.93 -8.71
C ALA A 153 11.76 -11.35 -9.99
N ALA A 154 11.77 -12.12 -11.07
CA ALA A 154 12.32 -11.68 -12.37
C ALA A 154 11.63 -10.44 -12.89
N VAL A 155 10.30 -10.34 -12.79
CA VAL A 155 9.52 -9.17 -13.25
C VAL A 155 9.76 -7.97 -12.34
N LEU A 156 9.72 -8.15 -11.01
CA LEU A 156 9.96 -7.06 -10.05
C LEU A 156 11.34 -6.44 -10.21
N CYS A 157 12.37 -7.27 -10.44
CA CYS A 157 13.76 -6.82 -10.65
C CYS A 157 13.94 -6.00 -11.93
N LYS A 158 13.00 -6.00 -12.87
CA LYS A 158 13.03 -5.09 -14.03
C LYS A 158 12.87 -3.62 -13.67
N SER A 159 12.41 -3.30 -12.47
CA SER A 159 12.31 -1.93 -11.97
C SER A 159 13.63 -1.35 -11.46
N ILE A 160 14.67 -2.17 -11.36
CA ILE A 160 16.00 -1.71 -10.97
C ILE A 160 16.48 -0.70 -12.02
N GLY A 161 16.78 0.50 -11.56
CA GLY A 161 17.21 1.61 -12.39
C GLY A 161 18.69 1.51 -12.76
N PRO A 162 19.28 2.62 -13.26
CA PRO A 162 20.68 2.69 -13.60
C PRO A 162 21.63 2.64 -12.39
N SER A 163 21.10 2.81 -11.19
CA SER A 163 21.84 2.64 -9.94
C SER A 163 21.79 1.16 -9.52
N PHE A 164 22.92 0.67 -9.05
CA PHE A 164 23.09 -0.75 -8.67
C PHE A 164 22.92 -1.01 -7.16
N ASP A 165 22.44 -0.02 -6.39
CA ASP A 165 22.19 -0.20 -4.96
C ASP A 165 20.81 -0.81 -4.74
N VAL A 166 20.78 -2.11 -4.50
CA VAL A 166 19.55 -2.89 -4.31
C VAL A 166 19.53 -3.50 -2.92
N TYR A 167 18.40 -3.35 -2.23
CA TYR A 167 18.15 -3.88 -0.88
C TYR A 167 17.00 -4.88 -0.93
N THR A 168 17.21 -6.06 -0.36
CA THR A 168 16.17 -7.08 -0.20
C THR A 168 16.48 -8.01 0.96
N CYS A 169 15.44 -8.51 1.63
CA CYS A 169 15.51 -9.64 2.57
C CYS A 169 15.00 -10.94 1.94
N ASP A 170 14.52 -10.89 0.70
CA ASP A 170 13.90 -12.05 0.03
C ASP A 170 14.98 -12.91 -0.65
N PRO A 171 15.12 -14.19 -0.27
CA PRO A 171 16.18 -15.04 -0.80
C PRO A 171 16.03 -15.34 -2.28
N VAL A 172 14.80 -15.38 -2.84
CA VAL A 172 14.58 -15.63 -4.27
C VAL A 172 14.98 -14.43 -5.09
N VAL A 173 14.66 -13.21 -4.59
CA VAL A 173 15.10 -11.94 -5.20
C VAL A 173 16.62 -11.84 -5.13
N GLU A 174 17.25 -12.13 -3.98
CA GLU A 174 18.70 -12.13 -3.82
C GLU A 174 19.38 -13.10 -4.79
N GLN A 175 18.88 -14.31 -4.92
CA GLN A 175 19.39 -15.30 -5.88
C GLN A 175 19.31 -14.79 -7.31
N TRP A 176 18.19 -14.20 -7.70
CA TRP A 176 18.01 -13.62 -9.04
C TRP A 176 19.01 -12.50 -9.31
N LEU A 177 19.18 -11.57 -8.36
CA LEU A 177 20.11 -10.44 -8.46
C LEU A 177 21.55 -10.90 -8.59
N THR A 178 21.98 -11.83 -7.76
CA THR A 178 23.33 -12.41 -7.79
C THR A 178 23.59 -13.11 -9.13
N GLY A 179 22.64 -13.89 -9.62
CA GLY A 179 22.72 -14.55 -10.94
C GLY A 179 22.83 -13.58 -12.12
N ASN A 180 22.35 -12.33 -11.96
CA ASN A 180 22.43 -11.27 -12.96
C ASN A 180 23.54 -10.23 -12.66
N GLN A 181 24.47 -10.54 -11.76
CA GLN A 181 25.63 -9.70 -11.39
C GLN A 181 25.24 -8.31 -10.84
N VAL A 182 24.07 -8.20 -10.22
CA VAL A 182 23.64 -7.00 -9.53
C VAL A 182 24.14 -7.03 -8.08
N ASN A 183 24.71 -5.93 -7.61
CA ASN A 183 25.16 -5.82 -6.22
C ASN A 183 23.96 -5.73 -5.28
N VAL A 184 23.93 -6.59 -4.26
CA VAL A 184 22.86 -6.64 -3.25
C VAL A 184 23.44 -6.32 -1.90
N HIS A 185 22.83 -5.36 -1.20
CA HIS A 185 23.20 -5.05 0.16
C HIS A 185 22.71 -6.15 1.11
N LYS A 186 23.64 -6.72 1.88
CA LYS A 186 23.30 -7.73 2.89
C LYS A 186 22.58 -7.08 4.07
N ILE A 187 21.41 -7.63 4.38
CA ILE A 187 20.57 -7.18 5.47
C ILE A 187 20.63 -8.24 6.57
N GLY A 188 21.16 -7.84 7.72
CA GLY A 188 21.19 -8.72 8.90
C GLY A 188 19.87 -8.76 9.64
N PRO A 189 19.67 -9.74 10.52
CA PRO A 189 18.52 -9.77 11.41
C PRO A 189 18.54 -8.56 12.36
N LEU A 190 17.37 -8.14 12.81
CA LEU A 190 17.24 -7.09 13.81
C LEU A 190 17.83 -7.52 15.15
N THR A 191 18.50 -6.61 15.83
CA THR A 191 18.88 -6.76 17.25
C THR A 191 17.64 -6.68 18.14
N GLU A 192 17.72 -7.14 19.39
CA GLU A 192 16.60 -7.06 20.33
C GLU A 192 16.15 -5.61 20.59
N THR A 193 17.09 -4.66 20.62
CA THR A 193 16.77 -3.23 20.75
C THR A 193 15.95 -2.72 19.55
N GLN A 194 16.33 -3.10 18.34
CA GLN A 194 15.62 -2.75 17.12
C GLN A 194 14.23 -3.42 17.05
N LYS A 195 14.10 -4.67 17.51
CA LYS A 195 12.81 -5.36 17.60
C LYS A 195 11.85 -4.69 18.58
N ASN A 196 12.34 -4.18 19.69
CA ASN A 196 11.52 -3.49 20.67
C ASN A 196 10.81 -2.25 20.08
N VAL A 197 11.39 -1.63 19.05
CA VAL A 197 10.78 -0.49 18.34
C VAL A 197 9.48 -0.89 17.62
N LEU A 198 9.32 -2.18 17.25
CA LEU A 198 8.09 -2.66 16.62
C LEU A 198 6.85 -2.45 17.51
N ASN A 199 7.02 -2.46 18.83
CA ASN A 199 5.95 -2.20 19.79
C ASN A 199 5.51 -0.72 19.84
N GLY A 200 6.30 0.18 19.29
CA GLY A 200 6.00 1.62 19.22
C GLY A 200 5.16 2.03 18.01
N PHE A 201 4.96 1.14 17.05
CA PHE A 201 4.10 1.45 15.90
C PHE A 201 2.63 1.35 16.25
N SER A 202 1.81 2.26 15.74
CA SER A 202 0.35 2.21 15.82
C SER A 202 -0.28 1.15 14.90
N PHE A 203 0.52 0.39 14.15
CA PHE A 203 0.10 -0.60 13.18
C PHE A 203 1.11 -1.76 13.08
N PRO A 204 0.70 -2.95 12.64
CA PRO A 204 1.60 -4.09 12.51
C PRO A 204 2.71 -3.85 11.48
N VAL A 205 3.96 -3.99 11.88
CA VAL A 205 5.15 -3.90 11.03
C VAL A 205 5.91 -5.22 11.08
N HIS A 206 6.26 -5.76 9.91
CA HIS A 206 7.10 -6.95 9.83
C HIS A 206 8.57 -6.61 10.07
N GLU A 207 9.30 -7.46 10.78
CA GLU A 207 10.72 -7.30 11.08
C GLU A 207 11.56 -7.02 9.82
N GLU A 208 11.29 -7.75 8.74
CA GLU A 208 11.98 -7.60 7.45
C GLU A 208 11.81 -6.18 6.86
N ASN A 209 10.61 -5.59 6.99
CA ASN A 209 10.36 -4.24 6.50
C ASN A 209 11.17 -3.19 7.28
N LEU A 210 11.26 -3.35 8.61
CA LEU A 210 12.07 -2.47 9.45
C LEU A 210 13.56 -2.68 9.17
N ALA A 211 14.02 -3.92 9.00
CA ALA A 211 15.41 -4.24 8.67
C ALA A 211 15.86 -3.59 7.35
N LEU A 212 14.98 -3.59 6.32
CA LEU A 212 15.22 -2.89 5.05
C LEU A 212 15.42 -1.38 5.25
N VAL A 213 14.55 -0.76 6.04
CA VAL A 213 14.64 0.68 6.34
C VAL A 213 15.93 1.01 7.07
N LEU A 214 16.27 0.24 8.13
CA LEU A 214 17.48 0.45 8.91
C LEU A 214 18.74 0.26 8.08
N ALA A 215 18.77 -0.74 7.19
CA ALA A 215 19.91 -0.97 6.30
C ALA A 215 20.16 0.23 5.37
N VAL A 216 19.10 0.73 4.72
CA VAL A 216 19.21 1.93 3.85
C VAL A 216 19.67 3.14 4.66
N CYS A 217 19.07 3.40 5.82
CA CYS A 217 19.45 4.54 6.67
C CYS A 217 20.90 4.45 7.17
N ARG A 218 21.34 3.26 7.56
CA ARG A 218 22.74 3.00 7.96
C ARG A 218 23.72 3.31 6.82
N ASP A 219 23.42 2.82 5.61
CA ASP A 219 24.30 2.98 4.45
C ASP A 219 24.30 4.44 3.92
N LEU A 220 23.25 5.21 4.25
CA LEU A 220 23.21 6.68 4.09
C LEU A 220 23.97 7.42 5.20
N GLY A 221 24.53 6.73 6.19
CA GLY A 221 25.28 7.33 7.29
C GLY A 221 24.44 8.05 8.35
N LEU A 222 23.14 7.69 8.47
CA LEU A 222 22.23 8.30 9.42
C LEU A 222 22.43 7.72 10.84
N ASP A 223 22.18 8.56 11.84
CA ASP A 223 22.19 8.16 13.24
C ASP A 223 21.08 7.16 13.53
N GLU A 224 21.45 5.94 13.95
CA GLU A 224 20.52 4.84 14.17
C GLU A 224 19.46 5.17 15.23
N GLN A 225 19.85 5.84 16.32
CA GLN A 225 18.89 6.17 17.37
C GLN A 225 17.83 7.15 16.86
N LYS A 226 18.22 8.17 16.11
CA LYS A 226 17.28 9.11 15.49
C LYS A 226 16.36 8.41 14.48
N VAL A 227 16.91 7.45 13.72
CA VAL A 227 16.12 6.64 12.81
C VAL A 227 15.06 5.85 13.57
N LEU A 228 15.43 5.14 14.66
CA LEU A 228 14.53 4.34 15.48
C LEU A 228 13.42 5.20 16.14
N GLU A 229 13.78 6.39 16.62
CA GLU A 229 12.83 7.36 17.20
C GLU A 229 11.84 7.92 16.14
N SER A 230 12.28 7.99 14.89
CA SER A 230 11.51 8.63 13.81
C SER A 230 10.61 7.67 13.05
N VAL A 231 11.03 6.41 12.86
CA VAL A 231 10.26 5.43 12.07
C VAL A 231 8.88 5.15 12.66
N VAL A 232 8.73 5.24 13.98
CA VAL A 232 7.45 5.03 14.68
C VAL A 232 6.41 6.10 14.38
N ASN A 233 6.86 7.27 13.89
CA ASN A 233 5.97 8.35 13.45
C ASN A 233 5.41 8.12 12.03
N ALA A 234 5.75 7.01 11.39
CA ALA A 234 5.18 6.66 10.10
C ALA A 234 3.67 6.53 10.21
N VAL A 235 2.93 7.32 9.43
CA VAL A 235 1.47 7.24 9.39
C VAL A 235 1.06 5.98 8.65
N PRO A 236 0.17 5.12 9.18
CA PRO A 236 -0.27 3.91 8.50
C PRO A 236 -1.04 4.22 7.22
N ASP A 237 -1.01 3.29 6.25
CA ASP A 237 -1.95 3.38 5.11
C ASP A 237 -3.38 3.29 5.64
N ARG A 238 -4.28 4.15 5.14
CA ARG A 238 -5.70 4.16 5.59
C ARG A 238 -6.40 2.82 5.42
N GLY A 239 -5.93 2.00 4.49
CA GLY A 239 -6.42 0.65 4.28
C GLY A 239 -5.73 -0.41 5.13
N MET A 240 -4.70 -0.05 5.89
CA MET A 240 -3.99 -1.03 6.70
C MET A 240 -4.89 -1.58 7.81
N THR A 241 -4.74 -2.87 8.08
CA THR A 241 -5.42 -3.49 9.22
C THR A 241 -5.02 -2.76 10.50
N SER A 242 -6.01 -2.23 11.19
CA SER A 242 -5.84 -1.54 12.46
C SER A 242 -6.93 -1.96 13.44
N VAL A 243 -6.63 -1.89 14.71
CA VAL A 243 -7.59 -2.14 15.79
C VAL A 243 -7.79 -0.83 16.53
N MET A 244 -9.03 -0.42 16.69
CA MET A 244 -9.42 0.82 17.35
C MET A 244 -10.47 0.49 18.43
N GLU A 245 -10.45 1.24 19.50
CA GLU A 245 -11.52 1.19 20.51
C GLU A 245 -12.40 2.43 20.35
N ILE A 246 -13.67 2.23 19.99
CA ILE A 246 -14.61 3.31 19.72
C ILE A 246 -15.89 3.02 20.51
N ARG A 247 -16.29 3.92 21.42
CA ARG A 247 -17.52 3.79 22.23
C ARG A 247 -17.64 2.45 22.98
N GLY A 248 -16.49 1.88 23.40
CA GLY A 248 -16.45 0.57 24.09
C GLY A 248 -16.52 -0.64 23.16
N HIS A 249 -16.57 -0.43 21.85
CA HIS A 249 -16.46 -1.48 20.84
C HIS A 249 -15.03 -1.59 20.32
N VAL A 250 -14.56 -2.82 20.08
CA VAL A 250 -13.29 -3.09 19.41
C VAL A 250 -13.56 -3.19 17.90
N VAL A 251 -13.10 -2.20 17.15
CA VAL A 251 -13.29 -2.13 15.70
C VAL A 251 -12.01 -2.54 14.99
N VAL A 252 -12.07 -3.58 14.17
CA VAL A 252 -10.96 -4.08 13.36
C VAL A 252 -11.15 -3.67 11.92
N ASN A 253 -10.30 -2.78 11.43
CA ASN A 253 -10.23 -2.45 10.02
C ASN A 253 -9.55 -3.59 9.25
N GLY A 254 -10.31 -4.45 8.61
CA GLY A 254 -9.84 -5.54 7.77
C GLY A 254 -10.12 -5.34 6.27
N PHE A 255 -10.51 -4.15 5.83
CA PHE A 255 -10.85 -3.87 4.42
C PHE A 255 -9.69 -4.12 3.44
N ALA A 256 -8.45 -4.06 3.88
CA ALA A 256 -7.28 -4.38 3.07
C ALA A 256 -6.99 -5.89 2.99
N ALA A 257 -7.53 -6.69 3.88
CA ALA A 257 -7.48 -8.15 3.81
C ALA A 257 -8.41 -8.63 2.68
N ASN A 258 -7.87 -8.68 1.47
CA ASN A 258 -8.63 -8.88 0.24
C ASN A 258 -8.92 -10.35 -0.08
N ASP A 259 -8.44 -11.28 0.73
CA ASP A 259 -8.60 -12.72 0.59
C ASP A 259 -9.07 -13.36 1.91
N ALA A 260 -9.65 -14.56 1.82
CA ALA A 260 -10.22 -15.24 2.98
C ALA A 260 -9.18 -15.66 4.03
N GLU A 261 -7.95 -15.99 3.62
CA GLU A 261 -6.88 -16.40 4.55
C GLU A 261 -6.42 -15.22 5.40
N SER A 262 -6.07 -14.09 4.75
CA SER A 262 -5.67 -12.86 5.44
C SER A 262 -6.80 -12.35 6.34
N SER A 263 -8.06 -12.42 5.86
CA SER A 263 -9.23 -12.05 6.64
C SER A 263 -9.46 -12.99 7.82
N GLY A 264 -9.22 -14.29 7.68
CA GLY A 264 -9.38 -15.28 8.73
C GLY A 264 -8.49 -14.99 9.95
N ARG A 265 -7.24 -14.60 9.70
CA ARG A 265 -6.28 -14.27 10.78
C ARG A 265 -6.73 -13.09 11.66
N LEU A 266 -7.59 -12.20 11.16
CA LEU A 266 -8.13 -11.10 11.95
C LEU A 266 -9.06 -11.59 13.08
N PHE A 267 -9.61 -12.78 12.94
CA PHE A 267 -10.48 -13.38 13.94
C PHE A 267 -9.74 -14.14 15.04
N ASP A 268 -8.45 -14.44 14.86
CA ASP A 268 -7.66 -15.21 15.81
C ASP A 268 -7.46 -14.46 17.17
N VAL A 269 -7.66 -13.14 17.16
CA VAL A 269 -7.40 -12.25 18.31
C VAL A 269 -8.69 -11.86 19.03
N LEU A 270 -9.87 -12.27 18.55
CA LEU A 270 -11.17 -11.80 19.02
C LEU A 270 -12.01 -12.91 19.64
N ASP A 271 -12.84 -12.53 20.62
CA ASP A 271 -13.92 -13.41 21.11
C ASP A 271 -15.01 -13.52 20.04
N MET A 272 -15.04 -14.66 19.36
CA MET A 272 -15.96 -14.94 18.24
C MET A 272 -17.43 -15.03 18.65
N SER A 273 -17.74 -15.09 19.95
CA SER A 273 -19.13 -15.18 20.45
C SER A 273 -19.88 -13.84 20.27
N ASP A 274 -19.16 -12.72 20.20
CA ASP A 274 -19.72 -11.37 20.19
C ASP A 274 -19.14 -10.49 19.06
N VAL A 275 -19.25 -10.97 17.82
CA VAL A 275 -18.71 -10.32 16.61
C VAL A 275 -19.81 -9.92 15.64
N THR A 276 -19.77 -8.66 15.17
CA THR A 276 -20.46 -8.18 13.96
C THR A 276 -19.45 -8.06 12.82
N VAL A 277 -19.73 -8.67 11.68
CA VAL A 277 -18.93 -8.49 10.46
C VAL A 277 -19.60 -7.45 9.57
N VAL A 278 -18.89 -6.40 9.23
CA VAL A 278 -19.31 -5.39 8.24
C VAL A 278 -18.62 -5.70 6.91
N TYR A 279 -19.38 -6.15 5.92
CA TYR A 279 -18.86 -6.50 4.61
C TYR A 279 -19.20 -5.43 3.57
N ALA A 280 -18.18 -4.73 3.07
CA ALA A 280 -18.31 -3.74 2.02
C ALA A 280 -18.09 -4.38 0.63
N ASN A 281 -19.16 -4.43 -0.17
CA ASN A 281 -19.14 -5.01 -1.51
C ASN A 281 -18.83 -3.97 -2.61
N ARG A 282 -18.15 -4.45 -3.66
CA ARG A 282 -17.97 -3.72 -4.93
C ARG A 282 -18.43 -4.57 -6.09
N ALA A 283 -19.11 -3.96 -7.04
CA ALA A 283 -19.69 -4.65 -8.19
C ALA A 283 -18.63 -5.41 -9.04
N ASP A 284 -17.43 -4.85 -9.19
CA ASP A 284 -16.32 -5.46 -9.94
C ASP A 284 -15.56 -6.56 -9.15
N ARG A 285 -15.93 -6.82 -7.89
CA ARG A 285 -15.25 -7.77 -6.98
C ARG A 285 -16.17 -8.85 -6.42
N GLU A 286 -17.36 -9.02 -6.97
CA GLU A 286 -18.37 -9.99 -6.51
C GLU A 286 -17.89 -11.46 -6.57
N PHE A 287 -16.87 -11.76 -7.37
CA PHE A 287 -16.24 -13.10 -7.41
C PHE A 287 -15.65 -13.52 -6.06
N ARG A 288 -15.47 -12.58 -5.12
CA ARG A 288 -15.00 -12.85 -3.76
C ARG A 288 -16.09 -13.35 -2.81
N LEU A 289 -17.36 -13.13 -3.11
CA LEU A 289 -18.49 -13.53 -2.25
C LEU A 289 -18.47 -15.01 -1.83
N PRO A 290 -18.18 -15.99 -2.73
CA PRO A 290 -18.09 -17.40 -2.34
C PRO A 290 -17.03 -17.66 -1.26
N TYR A 291 -15.86 -17.04 -1.39
CA TYR A 291 -14.75 -17.21 -0.44
C TYR A 291 -15.09 -16.64 0.93
N PHE A 292 -15.62 -15.40 0.98
CA PHE A 292 -16.05 -14.79 2.23
C PHE A 292 -17.20 -15.54 2.88
N ARG A 293 -18.17 -16.03 2.10
CA ARG A 293 -19.24 -16.86 2.68
C ARG A 293 -18.68 -18.13 3.32
N SER A 294 -17.78 -18.83 2.65
CA SER A 294 -17.15 -20.04 3.19
C SER A 294 -16.40 -19.75 4.49
N LEU A 295 -15.61 -18.66 4.52
CA LEU A 295 -14.91 -18.18 5.71
C LEU A 295 -15.88 -17.89 6.86
N LEU A 296 -16.87 -17.03 6.65
CA LEU A 296 -17.81 -16.62 7.71
C LEU A 296 -18.64 -17.80 8.21
N GLN A 297 -18.96 -18.76 7.35
CA GLN A 297 -19.62 -19.99 7.72
C GLN A 297 -18.72 -20.91 8.58
N SER A 298 -17.45 -21.08 8.23
CA SER A 298 -16.49 -21.88 9.00
C SER A 298 -16.24 -21.29 10.38
N LEU A 299 -16.23 -19.97 10.49
CA LEU A 299 -16.10 -19.20 11.71
C LEU A 299 -17.41 -19.05 12.51
N LYS A 300 -18.53 -19.57 11.99
CA LYS A 300 -19.88 -19.53 12.62
C LYS A 300 -20.32 -18.11 12.99
N VAL A 301 -19.94 -17.11 12.15
CA VAL A 301 -20.36 -15.72 12.32
C VAL A 301 -21.88 -15.63 12.20
N ARG A 302 -22.53 -14.93 13.14
CA ARG A 302 -23.99 -14.85 13.24
C ARG A 302 -24.56 -13.47 12.94
N ASP A 303 -23.79 -12.41 13.07
CA ASP A 303 -24.24 -11.04 12.80
C ASP A 303 -23.39 -10.44 11.65
N ILE A 304 -24.05 -10.17 10.52
CA ILE A 304 -23.42 -9.70 9.30
C ILE A 304 -24.15 -8.47 8.78
N VAL A 305 -23.42 -7.38 8.61
CA VAL A 305 -23.92 -6.16 7.97
C VAL A 305 -23.32 -6.08 6.57
N VAL A 306 -24.14 -5.88 5.56
CA VAL A 306 -23.69 -5.68 4.16
C VAL A 306 -23.89 -4.24 3.73
N THR A 307 -22.86 -3.68 3.08
CA THR A 307 -22.87 -2.31 2.57
C THR A 307 -22.20 -2.23 1.18
N GLY A 308 -22.31 -1.10 0.50
CA GLY A 308 -21.71 -0.85 -0.81
C GLY A 308 -22.61 -1.24 -1.99
N ASP A 309 -22.01 -1.82 -3.04
CA ASP A 309 -22.74 -2.12 -4.28
C ASP A 309 -23.50 -3.45 -4.17
N ASN A 310 -24.67 -3.55 -4.86
CA ASN A 310 -25.45 -4.78 -4.99
C ASN A 310 -25.79 -5.47 -3.65
N VAL A 311 -26.06 -4.67 -2.61
CA VAL A 311 -26.31 -5.15 -1.23
C VAL A 311 -27.41 -6.21 -1.14
N ALA A 312 -28.47 -6.12 -1.94
CA ALA A 312 -29.55 -7.12 -1.96
C ALA A 312 -29.05 -8.51 -2.41
N LYS A 313 -28.12 -8.57 -3.36
CA LYS A 313 -27.47 -9.80 -3.80
C LYS A 313 -26.57 -10.35 -2.69
N CYS A 314 -25.76 -9.51 -2.08
CA CYS A 314 -24.88 -9.89 -0.98
C CYS A 314 -25.68 -10.43 0.21
N ARG A 315 -26.74 -9.72 0.62
CA ARG A 315 -27.64 -10.17 1.68
C ARG A 315 -28.20 -11.56 1.37
N ARG A 316 -28.75 -11.80 0.19
CA ARG A 316 -29.27 -13.12 -0.23
C ARG A 316 -28.17 -14.20 -0.19
N TYR A 317 -26.93 -13.81 -0.49
CA TYR A 317 -25.81 -14.74 -0.52
C TYR A 317 -25.37 -15.15 0.89
N PHE A 318 -25.21 -14.21 1.80
CA PHE A 318 -24.82 -14.46 3.18
C PHE A 318 -25.95 -15.04 4.05
N SER A 319 -27.23 -14.75 3.74
CA SER A 319 -28.37 -15.36 4.44
C SER A 319 -28.46 -16.89 4.24
N ARG A 320 -27.61 -17.48 3.40
CA ARG A 320 -27.46 -18.94 3.29
C ARG A 320 -26.51 -19.53 4.33
N ILE A 321 -25.87 -18.72 5.15
CA ILE A 321 -25.05 -19.18 6.27
C ILE A 321 -26.01 -19.57 7.40
N PRO A 322 -25.94 -20.82 7.90
CA PRO A 322 -26.87 -21.29 8.95
C PRO A 322 -26.77 -20.42 10.22
N GLY A 323 -27.90 -19.90 10.66
CA GLY A 323 -28.01 -19.09 11.87
C GLY A 323 -27.47 -17.67 11.76
N ALA A 324 -27.11 -17.19 10.56
CA ALA A 324 -26.67 -15.81 10.38
C ALA A 324 -27.86 -14.86 10.20
N GLU A 325 -27.85 -13.77 10.93
CA GLU A 325 -28.67 -12.59 10.72
C GLU A 325 -27.92 -11.63 9.80
N VAL A 326 -28.55 -11.22 8.69
CA VAL A 326 -27.90 -10.36 7.67
C VAL A 326 -28.69 -9.08 7.51
N ARG A 327 -28.10 -7.97 7.90
CA ARG A 327 -28.64 -6.62 7.80
C ARG A 327 -28.02 -5.87 6.63
N ILE A 328 -28.70 -4.86 6.10
CA ILE A 328 -28.17 -3.90 5.11
C ILE A 328 -27.99 -2.58 5.82
N ALA A 329 -26.84 -1.94 5.62
CA ALA A 329 -26.58 -0.58 6.05
C ALA A 329 -26.02 0.24 4.88
N ASP A 330 -26.57 1.43 4.67
CA ASP A 330 -26.05 2.37 3.67
C ASP A 330 -25.05 3.32 4.33
N MET A 331 -23.76 3.00 4.19
CA MET A 331 -22.68 3.82 4.76
C MET A 331 -22.45 5.13 4.00
N LYS A 332 -23.09 5.33 2.83
CA LYS A 332 -22.93 6.58 2.06
C LYS A 332 -23.82 7.69 2.59
N ASP A 333 -25.00 7.31 3.06
CA ASP A 333 -26.03 8.25 3.54
C ASP A 333 -26.29 8.10 5.05
N MET A 334 -25.37 7.48 5.78
CA MET A 334 -25.53 7.26 7.22
C MET A 334 -25.31 8.58 7.97
N GLU A 335 -26.38 9.14 8.51
CA GLU A 335 -26.36 10.38 9.29
C GLU A 335 -25.90 10.15 10.73
N ASP A 336 -26.09 8.93 11.26
CA ASP A 336 -25.77 8.54 12.64
C ASP A 336 -24.91 7.28 12.68
N MET A 337 -23.60 7.45 12.57
CA MET A 337 -22.64 6.37 12.69
C MET A 337 -22.55 5.85 14.14
N ASP A 338 -22.77 6.70 15.11
CA ASP A 338 -22.75 6.33 16.53
C ASP A 338 -23.85 5.33 16.84
N ALA A 339 -25.07 5.60 16.39
CA ALA A 339 -26.18 4.67 16.54
C ALA A 339 -25.91 3.34 15.80
N PHE A 340 -25.24 3.40 14.64
CA PHE A 340 -24.84 2.18 13.93
C PHE A 340 -23.85 1.36 14.77
N ILE A 341 -22.79 1.97 15.28
CA ILE A 341 -21.78 1.29 16.12
C ILE A 341 -22.46 0.68 17.35
N ASP A 342 -23.31 1.45 18.06
CA ASP A 342 -24.04 0.99 19.23
C ASP A 342 -25.02 -0.16 18.92
N SER A 343 -25.47 -0.32 17.67
CA SER A 343 -26.30 -1.44 17.21
C SER A 343 -25.49 -2.71 16.91
N CYS A 344 -24.17 -2.61 16.85
CA CYS A 344 -23.27 -3.73 16.60
C CYS A 344 -22.89 -4.46 17.91
N ARG A 345 -22.32 -5.65 17.75
CA ARG A 345 -21.77 -6.40 18.86
C ARG A 345 -20.45 -5.76 19.35
N LYS A 346 -19.93 -6.24 20.48
CA LYS A 346 -18.72 -5.69 21.09
C LYS A 346 -17.53 -5.63 20.15
N HIS A 347 -17.37 -6.62 19.27
CA HIS A 347 -16.31 -6.64 18.25
C HIS A 347 -16.91 -6.40 16.89
N ILE A 348 -16.32 -5.48 16.11
CA ILE A 348 -16.73 -5.13 14.75
C ILE A 348 -15.57 -5.40 13.82
N ILE A 349 -15.72 -6.32 12.87
CA ILE A 349 -14.70 -6.62 11.86
C ILE A 349 -15.17 -6.12 10.51
N CYS A 350 -14.43 -5.19 9.94
CA CYS A 350 -14.67 -4.63 8.62
C CYS A 350 -13.95 -5.44 7.55
N LEU A 351 -14.68 -6.00 6.59
CA LEU A 351 -14.15 -6.85 5.52
C LEU A 351 -14.64 -6.42 4.14
N GLY A 352 -14.03 -6.97 3.10
CA GLY A 352 -14.44 -6.77 1.71
C GLY A 352 -13.60 -5.73 1.00
N ASN A 353 -14.16 -4.59 0.63
CA ASN A 353 -13.46 -3.59 -0.15
C ASN A 353 -13.41 -2.24 0.57
N ILE A 354 -12.23 -1.63 0.58
CA ILE A 354 -12.06 -0.31 1.17
C ILE A 354 -12.75 0.78 0.34
N LYS A 355 -12.64 0.75 -1.00
CA LYS A 355 -13.20 1.79 -1.88
C LYS A 355 -14.72 1.86 -1.83
N GLY A 356 -15.23 3.08 -1.70
CA GLY A 356 -16.64 3.39 -1.64
C GLY A 356 -17.18 3.36 -0.21
N ALA A 357 -18.05 2.42 0.14
CA ALA A 357 -18.63 2.35 1.47
C ALA A 357 -17.60 2.11 2.59
N GLY A 358 -16.53 1.36 2.32
CA GLY A 358 -15.44 1.14 3.26
C GLY A 358 -14.65 2.41 3.56
N GLU A 359 -14.35 3.24 2.56
CA GLU A 359 -13.66 4.54 2.75
C GLU A 359 -14.50 5.45 3.64
N LYS A 360 -15.80 5.57 3.36
CA LYS A 360 -16.71 6.40 4.14
C LYS A 360 -16.75 5.96 5.61
N MET A 361 -16.82 4.65 5.86
CA MET A 361 -16.79 4.11 7.21
C MET A 361 -15.48 4.45 7.91
N LEU A 362 -14.33 4.31 7.25
CA LEU A 362 -13.03 4.64 7.83
C LEU A 362 -12.83 6.12 8.10
N GLU A 363 -13.40 7.02 7.27
CA GLU A 363 -13.38 8.47 7.51
C GLU A 363 -14.10 8.78 8.83
N VAL A 364 -15.31 8.27 9.02
CA VAL A 364 -16.07 8.52 10.24
C VAL A 364 -15.43 7.85 11.48
N LEU A 365 -14.87 6.65 11.32
CA LEU A 365 -14.14 5.98 12.41
C LEU A 365 -12.87 6.74 12.82
N ALA A 366 -12.20 7.42 11.87
CA ALA A 366 -11.02 8.24 12.15
C ALA A 366 -11.37 9.55 12.89
N ASP A 367 -12.56 10.11 12.63
CA ASP A 367 -13.04 11.32 13.30
C ASP A 367 -13.57 11.03 14.73
N ALA A 368 -13.81 9.75 15.06
CA ALA A 368 -14.34 9.29 16.36
C ALA A 368 -13.24 8.87 17.35
N VAL A 369 -11.97 8.85 16.93
CA VAL A 369 -10.77 8.55 17.76
C VAL A 369 -10.11 9.86 18.18
#